data_dd3df2a3416f11a49e63edefc2252752
#
_entry.id   dd3df2a3416f11a49e63edefc2252752
#
_cell.length_a   1.000
_cell.length_b   1.000
_cell.length_c   1.000
_cell.angle_alpha   90.00
_cell.angle_beta   90.00
_cell.angle_gamma   90.00
#
_symmetry.space_group_name_H-M   'P 1'
#
loop_
_entity.id
_entity.type
_entity.pdbx_description
1 polymer ?
#
loop_
_entity_poly.entity_id
_entity_poly.type
_entity_poly.pdbx_seq_one_letter_code
_entity_poly.pdbx_strand_id
1 'polypeptide(L)'
;MRSRPPRPPLIPRWVVIASVVFVLASIVAVVGVSIAARASRVVVPAVVGLPEPDAVNRLQQAGLVAEDAGTLFSDEVPRGRVISQEPAAGSTVDRGTSVRLVVSAGSETFTMPDVIGRSADEATRELQSLGLTVSTQIVESQLASGTVLESFPAPGSEVRAGTPVRLSIAGQPPSASGIAQFSFTGVTVLIDPVPRGTTPDITYEVARRLRALIEASGGTVVVTRSASATSSALADRVNAARAATASVSVVLDAASSGPAGLTVSVDPSKTAAAATASSAIASATVDALTVAGLAARDGGSNRDPILSVVAGPGIRVLLGSLADAADVARFGDPDWADTIARAVYRGLGIGLGRSRP
;
A
#
# COMPACT_ATOMS: atom_id res chain seq x y z
N MET A 1 18.63 12.53 -115.35
CA MET A 1 18.98 13.48 -114.28
C MET A 1 18.69 12.77 -112.91
N ARG A 2 19.76 12.33 -112.24
CA ARG A 2 19.63 11.74 -110.90
C ARG A 2 20.05 12.81 -109.90
N SER A 3 19.14 13.37 -109.15
CA SER A 3 19.36 14.35 -108.07
C SER A 3 20.05 13.66 -106.86
N ARG A 4 21.20 14.20 -106.48
CA ARG A 4 21.91 13.79 -105.25
C ARG A 4 21.08 14.19 -103.99
N PRO A 5 20.94 13.28 -102.99
CA PRO A 5 20.31 13.67 -101.79
C PRO A 5 21.13 14.70 -100.96
N PRO A 6 20.49 15.60 -100.26
CA PRO A 6 21.21 16.62 -99.50
C PRO A 6 22.03 15.96 -98.36
N ARG A 7 23.22 16.46 -98.12
CA ARG A 7 24.13 16.04 -97.09
C ARG A 7 23.53 16.44 -95.71
N PRO A 8 23.51 15.54 -94.72
CA PRO A 8 23.02 15.91 -93.39
C PRO A 8 23.91 17.02 -92.80
N PRO A 9 23.34 17.96 -92.04
CA PRO A 9 24.09 19.03 -91.40
C PRO A 9 25.10 18.43 -90.43
N LEU A 10 26.36 18.83 -90.55
CA LEU A 10 27.40 18.43 -89.59
C LEU A 10 27.14 19.11 -88.26
N ILE A 11 26.95 18.33 -87.23
CA ILE A 11 26.77 18.83 -85.85
C ILE A 11 28.06 19.57 -85.47
N PRO A 12 28.01 20.86 -85.15
CA PRO A 12 29.22 21.62 -84.80
C PRO A 12 29.90 21.04 -83.58
N ARG A 13 31.20 20.91 -83.63
CA ARG A 13 32.03 20.30 -82.55
C ARG A 13 31.76 20.87 -81.19
N TRP A 14 31.38 22.11 -81.04
CA TRP A 14 31.05 22.73 -79.76
C TRP A 14 29.77 22.14 -79.13
N VAL A 15 28.78 21.68 -79.92
CA VAL A 15 27.56 21.03 -79.42
C VAL A 15 27.91 19.68 -78.83
N VAL A 16 28.82 18.92 -79.50
CA VAL A 16 29.26 17.62 -78.92
C VAL A 16 30.07 17.84 -77.64
N ILE A 17 30.96 18.83 -77.61
CA ILE A 17 31.71 19.15 -76.40
C ILE A 17 30.76 19.60 -75.26
N ALA A 18 29.82 20.50 -75.57
CA ALA A 18 28.84 20.97 -74.60
C ALA A 18 27.98 19.81 -74.02
N SER A 19 27.57 18.87 -74.90
CA SER A 19 26.80 17.67 -74.44
C SER A 19 27.63 16.76 -73.54
N VAL A 20 28.89 16.54 -73.85
CA VAL A 20 29.83 15.75 -73.07
C VAL A 20 30.08 16.42 -71.71
N VAL A 21 30.31 17.73 -71.68
CA VAL A 21 30.50 18.49 -70.46
C VAL A 21 29.21 18.45 -69.57
N PHE A 22 28.03 18.60 -70.19
CA PHE A 22 26.74 18.51 -69.46
C PHE A 22 26.53 17.12 -68.87
N VAL A 23 26.81 16.03 -69.60
CA VAL A 23 26.71 14.68 -69.14
C VAL A 23 27.68 14.42 -67.96
N LEU A 24 28.95 14.88 -68.12
CA LEU A 24 29.93 14.75 -67.03
C LEU A 24 29.51 15.53 -65.74
N ALA A 25 29.04 16.76 -65.93
CA ALA A 25 28.54 17.58 -64.82
C ALA A 25 27.34 16.93 -64.17
N SER A 26 26.41 16.33 -64.90
CA SER A 26 25.27 15.60 -64.40
C SER A 26 25.71 14.36 -63.65
N ILE A 27 26.70 13.60 -64.13
CA ILE A 27 27.25 12.44 -63.44
C ILE A 27 27.89 12.87 -62.11
N VAL A 28 28.70 13.93 -62.10
CA VAL A 28 29.32 14.47 -60.88
C VAL A 28 28.27 14.93 -59.87
N ALA A 29 27.21 15.60 -60.31
CA ALA A 29 26.12 16.04 -59.47
C ALA A 29 25.39 14.85 -58.84
N VAL A 30 25.04 13.82 -59.64
CA VAL A 30 24.36 12.60 -59.15
C VAL A 30 25.25 11.82 -58.17
N VAL A 31 26.53 11.67 -58.46
CA VAL A 31 27.51 11.03 -57.60
C VAL A 31 27.69 11.84 -56.31
N GLY A 32 27.81 13.15 -56.39
CA GLY A 32 27.93 14.04 -55.24
C GLY A 32 26.71 13.96 -54.31
N VAL A 33 25.48 14.00 -54.86
CA VAL A 33 24.25 13.83 -54.11
C VAL A 33 24.17 12.43 -53.49
N SER A 34 24.58 11.40 -54.21
CA SER A 34 24.57 10.01 -53.68
C SER A 34 25.57 9.79 -52.54
N ILE A 35 26.73 10.44 -52.59
CA ILE A 35 27.74 10.40 -51.53
C ILE A 35 27.26 11.20 -50.33
N ALA A 36 26.69 12.38 -50.52
CA ALA A 36 26.11 13.19 -49.44
C ALA A 36 24.94 12.46 -48.74
N ALA A 37 24.07 11.79 -49.49
CA ALA A 37 22.98 10.97 -48.95
C ALA A 37 23.47 9.74 -48.18
N ARG A 38 24.60 9.14 -48.58
CA ARG A 38 25.23 8.04 -47.83
C ARG A 38 25.94 8.52 -46.56
N ALA A 39 26.56 9.70 -46.59
CA ALA A 39 27.23 10.30 -45.45
C ALA A 39 26.26 10.75 -44.32
N SER A 40 24.97 10.90 -44.65
CA SER A 40 23.93 11.26 -43.66
C SER A 40 23.29 10.03 -42.96
N ARG A 41 23.65 8.80 -43.38
CA ARG A 41 23.09 7.59 -42.79
C ARG A 41 23.91 7.12 -41.59
N VAL A 42 23.19 6.70 -40.56
CA VAL A 42 23.76 6.17 -39.29
C VAL A 42 23.11 4.85 -38.95
N VAL A 43 23.85 3.99 -38.25
CA VAL A 43 23.33 2.71 -37.77
C VAL A 43 22.72 2.94 -36.41
N VAL A 44 21.49 2.45 -36.18
CA VAL A 44 20.79 2.53 -34.91
C VAL A 44 21.49 1.63 -33.89
N PRO A 45 22.02 2.18 -32.78
CA PRO A 45 22.66 1.36 -31.75
C PRO A 45 21.64 0.54 -30.96
N ALA A 46 22.10 -0.58 -30.38
CA ALA A 46 21.29 -1.36 -29.44
C ALA A 46 21.20 -0.62 -28.12
N VAL A 47 19.98 -0.28 -27.70
CA VAL A 47 19.69 0.38 -26.42
C VAL A 47 18.68 -0.36 -25.57
N VAL A 48 18.13 -1.48 -26.05
CA VAL A 48 17.26 -2.37 -25.28
C VAL A 48 18.01 -2.90 -24.05
N GLY A 49 17.38 -2.88 -22.90
CA GLY A 49 17.95 -3.30 -21.61
C GLY A 49 18.80 -2.24 -20.90
N LEU A 50 19.14 -1.12 -21.56
CA LEU A 50 19.84 -0.01 -20.91
C LEU A 50 18.89 0.83 -20.06
N PRO A 51 19.38 1.49 -18.99
CA PRO A 51 18.66 2.59 -18.35
C PRO A 51 18.29 3.66 -19.37
N GLU A 52 17.11 4.24 -19.26
CA GLU A 52 16.61 5.25 -20.21
C GLU A 52 17.59 6.41 -20.45
N PRO A 53 18.22 7.04 -19.42
CA PRO A 53 19.20 8.11 -19.64
C PRO A 53 20.40 7.66 -20.49
N ASP A 54 20.87 6.43 -20.28
CA ASP A 54 22.02 5.87 -21.03
C ASP A 54 21.63 5.57 -22.48
N ALA A 55 20.40 5.10 -22.70
CA ALA A 55 19.82 4.87 -24.02
C ALA A 55 19.72 6.18 -24.81
N VAL A 56 19.20 7.23 -24.19
CA VAL A 56 19.10 8.58 -24.77
C VAL A 56 20.48 9.10 -25.15
N ASN A 57 21.44 9.04 -24.23
CA ASN A 57 22.82 9.48 -24.48
C ASN A 57 23.46 8.71 -25.67
N ARG A 58 23.25 7.40 -25.73
CA ARG A 58 23.81 6.55 -26.79
C ARG A 58 23.24 6.85 -28.17
N LEU A 59 21.92 7.12 -28.22
CA LEU A 59 21.26 7.55 -29.46
C LEU A 59 21.75 8.94 -29.92
N GLN A 60 21.88 9.89 -29.00
CA GLN A 60 22.39 11.22 -29.28
C GLN A 60 23.83 11.19 -29.82
N GLN A 61 24.70 10.36 -29.23
CA GLN A 61 26.08 10.16 -29.71
C GLN A 61 26.11 9.60 -31.15
N ALA A 62 25.13 8.77 -31.51
CA ALA A 62 24.96 8.25 -32.85
C ALA A 62 24.33 9.28 -33.81
N GLY A 63 23.94 10.47 -33.32
CA GLY A 63 23.26 11.50 -34.10
C GLY A 63 21.80 11.21 -34.39
N LEU A 64 21.14 10.46 -33.50
CA LEU A 64 19.72 10.11 -33.52
C LEU A 64 18.99 10.85 -32.40
N VAL A 65 17.66 10.95 -32.51
CA VAL A 65 16.80 11.58 -31.49
C VAL A 65 16.06 10.48 -30.77
N ALA A 66 16.13 10.45 -29.43
CA ALA A 66 15.29 9.57 -28.64
C ALA A 66 13.90 10.20 -28.51
N GLU A 67 12.85 9.38 -28.71
CA GLU A 67 11.45 9.75 -28.55
C GLU A 67 10.80 8.78 -27.60
N ASP A 68 10.13 9.32 -26.56
CA ASP A 68 9.39 8.50 -25.60
C ASP A 68 8.10 7.97 -26.25
N ALA A 69 7.97 6.65 -26.33
CA ALA A 69 6.79 5.94 -26.84
C ALA A 69 5.89 5.42 -25.71
N GLY A 70 6.15 5.82 -24.47
CA GLY A 70 5.40 5.43 -23.28
C GLY A 70 6.03 4.30 -22.49
N THR A 71 5.32 3.89 -21.45
CA THR A 71 5.77 2.84 -20.52
C THR A 71 4.89 1.61 -20.60
N LEU A 72 5.47 0.42 -20.39
CA LEU A 72 4.76 -0.86 -20.26
C LEU A 72 5.24 -1.60 -19.01
N PHE A 73 4.36 -2.34 -18.36
CA PHE A 73 4.75 -3.25 -17.31
C PHE A 73 5.51 -4.44 -17.88
N SER A 74 6.53 -4.90 -17.20
CA SER A 74 7.33 -6.06 -17.57
C SER A 74 7.89 -6.75 -16.31
N ASP A 75 7.69 -8.04 -16.21
CA ASP A 75 8.27 -8.87 -15.15
C ASP A 75 9.73 -9.25 -15.45
N GLU A 76 10.15 -9.14 -16.74
CA GLU A 76 11.49 -9.51 -17.18
C GLU A 76 12.46 -8.31 -17.18
N VAL A 77 11.94 -7.11 -17.49
CA VAL A 77 12.76 -5.90 -17.62
C VAL A 77 12.55 -5.00 -16.39
N PRO A 78 13.59 -4.74 -15.60
CA PRO A 78 13.50 -3.86 -14.43
C PRO A 78 13.01 -2.45 -14.81
N ARG A 79 12.31 -1.80 -13.87
CA ARG A 79 11.78 -0.43 -14.02
C ARG A 79 12.85 0.55 -14.48
N GLY A 80 12.49 1.43 -15.41
CA GLY A 80 13.36 2.48 -15.95
C GLY A 80 14.34 2.00 -17.01
N ARG A 81 14.22 0.75 -17.48
CA ARG A 81 15.01 0.22 -18.59
C ARG A 81 14.19 0.10 -19.85
N VAL A 82 14.85 0.22 -21.00
CA VAL A 82 14.22 0.14 -22.31
C VAL A 82 13.78 -1.29 -22.61
N ILE A 83 12.47 -1.48 -22.84
CA ILE A 83 11.88 -2.76 -23.28
C ILE A 83 12.08 -2.97 -24.78
N SER A 84 11.80 -1.94 -25.55
CA SER A 84 11.89 -2.02 -27.01
C SER A 84 12.28 -0.69 -27.63
N GLN A 85 12.88 -0.76 -28.82
CA GLN A 85 13.25 0.40 -29.63
C GLN A 85 12.74 0.23 -31.06
N GLU A 86 12.33 1.32 -31.67
CA GLU A 86 11.95 1.35 -33.08
C GLU A 86 12.44 2.65 -33.76
N PRO A 87 13.30 2.56 -34.78
CA PRO A 87 13.76 1.38 -35.53
C PRO A 87 14.63 0.42 -34.72
N ALA A 88 14.65 -0.85 -35.13
CA ALA A 88 15.42 -1.91 -34.48
C ALA A 88 16.95 -1.62 -34.53
N ALA A 89 17.68 -2.14 -33.56
CA ALA A 89 19.14 -2.08 -33.54
C ALA A 89 19.73 -2.67 -34.83
N GLY A 90 20.77 -2.02 -35.37
CA GLY A 90 21.41 -2.40 -36.63
C GLY A 90 20.72 -1.85 -37.88
N SER A 91 19.54 -1.26 -37.79
CA SER A 91 18.91 -0.56 -38.93
C SER A 91 19.73 0.64 -39.36
N THR A 92 19.76 0.91 -40.68
CA THR A 92 20.41 2.08 -41.25
C THR A 92 19.35 3.14 -41.52
N VAL A 93 19.46 4.28 -40.87
CA VAL A 93 18.50 5.40 -40.94
C VAL A 93 19.24 6.71 -41.24
N ASP A 94 18.52 7.76 -41.57
CA ASP A 94 19.10 9.08 -41.76
C ASP A 94 19.45 9.71 -40.40
N ARG A 95 20.51 10.49 -40.34
CA ARG A 95 20.89 11.25 -39.15
C ARG A 95 19.75 12.18 -38.73
N GLY A 96 19.45 12.24 -37.44
CA GLY A 96 18.31 12.99 -36.89
C GLY A 96 17.00 12.22 -36.85
N THR A 97 16.98 10.95 -37.31
CA THR A 97 15.78 10.10 -37.20
C THR A 97 15.43 9.89 -35.74
N SER A 98 14.14 9.99 -35.43
CA SER A 98 13.61 9.63 -34.11
C SER A 98 13.61 8.12 -33.92
N VAL A 99 14.12 7.68 -32.75
CA VAL A 99 14.06 6.31 -32.30
C VAL A 99 13.10 6.27 -31.11
N ARG A 100 11.96 5.61 -31.27
CA ARG A 100 10.95 5.45 -30.22
C ARG A 100 11.39 4.40 -29.23
N LEU A 101 11.35 4.77 -27.97
CA LEU A 101 11.71 3.90 -26.83
C LEU A 101 10.47 3.60 -25.99
N VAL A 102 10.25 2.33 -25.71
CA VAL A 102 9.28 1.90 -24.70
C VAL A 102 10.06 1.53 -23.45
N VAL A 103 9.74 2.16 -22.33
CA VAL A 103 10.45 1.99 -21.06
C VAL A 103 9.62 1.11 -20.09
N SER A 104 10.32 0.26 -19.35
CA SER A 104 9.68 -0.60 -18.35
C SER A 104 9.15 0.21 -17.16
N ALA A 105 7.89 0.01 -16.85
CA ALA A 105 7.27 0.45 -15.59
C ALA A 105 7.57 -0.50 -14.40
N GLY A 106 8.30 -1.61 -14.66
CA GLY A 106 8.56 -2.69 -13.71
C GLY A 106 7.46 -3.74 -13.74
N SER A 107 7.47 -4.66 -12.76
CA SER A 107 6.43 -5.68 -12.64
C SER A 107 5.07 -5.05 -12.38
N GLU A 108 4.03 -5.63 -12.95
CA GLU A 108 2.65 -5.22 -12.66
C GLU A 108 2.27 -5.59 -11.23
N THR A 109 2.76 -6.74 -10.74
CA THR A 109 2.57 -7.20 -9.38
C THR A 109 3.90 -7.44 -8.67
N PHE A 110 3.95 -7.13 -7.40
CA PHE A 110 5.10 -7.39 -6.53
C PHE A 110 4.66 -7.55 -5.07
N THR A 111 5.53 -8.07 -4.25
CA THR A 111 5.26 -8.26 -2.83
C THR A 111 5.45 -6.94 -2.08
N MET A 112 4.47 -6.54 -1.27
CA MET A 112 4.54 -5.37 -0.40
C MET A 112 5.74 -5.48 0.55
N PRO A 113 6.71 -4.54 0.51
CA PRO A 113 7.87 -4.59 1.38
C PRO A 113 7.48 -4.35 2.85
N ASP A 114 8.29 -4.86 3.77
CA ASP A 114 8.15 -4.56 5.19
C ASP A 114 8.79 -3.21 5.51
N VAL A 115 7.94 -2.23 5.76
CA VAL A 115 8.33 -0.86 6.12
C VAL A 115 8.02 -0.53 7.58
N ILE A 116 7.50 -1.49 8.37
CA ILE A 116 7.15 -1.28 9.77
C ILE A 116 8.41 -1.02 10.60
N GLY A 117 8.36 -0.06 11.51
CA GLY A 117 9.48 0.34 12.35
C GLY A 117 10.49 1.28 11.68
N ARG A 118 10.36 1.55 10.38
CA ARG A 118 11.23 2.48 9.64
C ARG A 118 10.70 3.91 9.71
N SER A 119 11.51 4.87 9.28
CA SER A 119 11.04 6.25 9.17
C SER A 119 10.02 6.40 8.04
N ALA A 120 9.00 7.23 8.23
CA ALA A 120 7.96 7.48 7.24
C ALA A 120 8.51 7.99 5.90
N ASP A 121 9.57 8.83 5.95
CA ASP A 121 10.21 9.38 4.76
C ASP A 121 10.94 8.30 3.93
N GLU A 122 11.61 7.35 4.60
CA GLU A 122 12.26 6.22 3.92
C GLU A 122 11.23 5.26 3.34
N ALA A 123 10.23 4.89 4.13
CA ALA A 123 9.15 4.03 3.71
C ALA A 123 8.40 4.62 2.50
N THR A 124 8.08 5.91 2.56
CA THR A 124 7.39 6.61 1.47
C THR A 124 8.22 6.61 0.19
N ARG A 125 9.51 6.93 0.26
CA ARG A 125 10.40 6.91 -0.91
C ARG A 125 10.52 5.54 -1.54
N GLU A 126 10.66 4.50 -0.72
CA GLU A 126 10.74 3.12 -1.19
C GLU A 126 9.45 2.69 -1.89
N LEU A 127 8.30 2.89 -1.26
CA LEU A 127 7.01 2.52 -1.83
C LEU A 127 6.69 3.30 -3.12
N GLN A 128 7.01 4.59 -3.16
CA GLN A 128 6.86 5.41 -4.37
C GLN A 128 7.79 4.96 -5.50
N SER A 129 9.02 4.50 -5.19
CA SER A 129 9.93 3.96 -6.20
C SER A 129 9.39 2.70 -6.87
N LEU A 130 8.52 1.95 -6.17
CA LEU A 130 7.79 0.79 -6.69
C LEU A 130 6.49 1.18 -7.42
N GLY A 131 6.19 2.49 -7.54
CA GLY A 131 5.00 2.99 -8.22
C GLY A 131 3.73 2.93 -7.38
N LEU A 132 3.83 2.79 -6.06
CA LEU A 132 2.69 2.82 -5.16
C LEU A 132 2.29 4.26 -4.81
N THR A 133 1.01 4.49 -4.57
CA THR A 133 0.51 5.79 -4.09
C THR A 133 0.43 5.74 -2.57
N VAL A 134 1.26 6.55 -1.89
CA VAL A 134 1.36 6.52 -0.43
C VAL A 134 0.53 7.65 0.19
N SER A 135 -0.29 7.29 1.16
CA SER A 135 -0.99 8.20 2.06
C SER A 135 -0.56 7.92 3.51
N THR A 136 -0.44 8.96 4.32
CA THR A 136 0.00 8.84 5.70
C THR A 136 -1.11 9.28 6.65
N GLN A 137 -1.27 8.54 7.75
CA GLN A 137 -2.15 8.87 8.85
C GLN A 137 -1.34 8.90 10.15
N ILE A 138 -1.41 10.02 10.85
CA ILE A 138 -0.72 10.17 12.14
C ILE A 138 -1.55 9.49 13.21
N VAL A 139 -0.93 8.58 13.97
CA VAL A 139 -1.52 7.88 15.10
C VAL A 139 -0.66 8.15 16.32
N GLU A 140 -1.29 8.52 17.43
CA GLU A 140 -0.58 8.73 18.69
C GLU A 140 0.12 7.45 19.13
N SER A 141 1.39 7.54 19.46
CA SER A 141 2.23 6.38 19.80
C SER A 141 3.32 6.75 20.77
N GLN A 142 3.79 5.77 21.55
CA GLN A 142 4.99 5.90 22.41
C GLN A 142 6.29 5.72 21.60
N LEU A 143 6.22 5.29 20.36
CA LEU A 143 7.39 5.20 19.50
C LEU A 143 7.82 6.59 19.02
N ALA A 144 9.06 6.68 18.55
CA ALA A 144 9.61 7.92 18.03
C ALA A 144 8.68 8.48 16.93
N SER A 145 8.36 9.77 17.02
CA SER A 145 7.54 10.45 16.02
C SER A 145 8.11 10.24 14.61
N GLY A 146 7.25 9.95 13.66
CA GLY A 146 7.65 9.65 12.28
C GLY A 146 7.97 8.16 12.01
N THR A 147 7.87 7.26 12.99
CA THR A 147 8.05 5.81 12.79
C THR A 147 6.79 5.21 12.18
N VAL A 148 6.93 4.36 11.16
CA VAL A 148 5.83 3.60 10.58
C VAL A 148 5.37 2.53 11.57
N LEU A 149 4.12 2.61 11.97
CA LEU A 149 3.49 1.65 12.88
C LEU A 149 2.85 0.50 12.11
N GLU A 150 2.28 0.81 10.97
CA GLU A 150 1.56 -0.11 10.11
C GLU A 150 1.54 0.34 8.67
N SER A 151 1.37 -0.62 7.78
CA SER A 151 1.05 -0.39 6.38
C SER A 151 -0.21 -1.18 5.98
N PHE A 152 -1.01 -0.58 5.13
CA PHE A 152 -2.10 -1.27 4.45
C PHE A 152 -1.98 -1.01 2.94
N PRO A 153 -1.84 -2.04 2.09
CA PRO A 153 -1.79 -3.48 2.39
C PRO A 153 -0.67 -3.89 3.35
N ALA A 154 -0.86 -5.03 4.02
CA ALA A 154 0.12 -5.55 4.97
C ALA A 154 1.43 -5.99 4.27
N PRO A 155 2.59 -5.97 4.96
CA PRO A 155 3.82 -6.55 4.44
C PRO A 155 3.62 -7.98 3.94
N GLY A 156 4.23 -8.33 2.81
CA GLY A 156 4.08 -9.64 2.19
C GLY A 156 2.84 -9.84 1.32
N SER A 157 1.92 -8.89 1.27
CA SER A 157 0.76 -8.93 0.36
C SER A 157 1.20 -8.73 -1.09
N GLU A 158 0.53 -9.38 -2.03
CA GLU A 158 0.70 -9.09 -3.45
C GLU A 158 -0.01 -7.79 -3.81
N VAL A 159 0.70 -6.85 -4.40
CA VAL A 159 0.21 -5.53 -4.79
C VAL A 159 0.60 -5.20 -6.22
N ARG A 160 -0.16 -4.30 -6.88
CA ARG A 160 0.13 -3.81 -8.23
C ARG A 160 0.67 -2.39 -8.19
N ALA A 161 1.40 -2.00 -9.21
CA ALA A 161 1.76 -0.61 -9.40
C ALA A 161 0.49 0.27 -9.42
N GLY A 162 0.55 1.40 -8.73
CA GLY A 162 -0.60 2.29 -8.54
C GLY A 162 -1.50 1.94 -7.34
N THR A 163 -1.30 0.79 -6.67
CA THR A 163 -2.07 0.44 -5.47
C THR A 163 -1.90 1.51 -4.39
N PRO A 164 -3.01 2.03 -3.82
CA PRO A 164 -2.92 2.97 -2.71
C PRO A 164 -2.44 2.25 -1.44
N VAL A 165 -1.39 2.80 -0.84
CA VAL A 165 -0.85 2.34 0.44
C VAL A 165 -1.10 3.39 1.49
N ARG A 166 -1.66 2.97 2.62
CA ARG A 166 -1.80 3.80 3.80
C ARG A 166 -0.75 3.39 4.83
N LEU A 167 0.01 4.37 5.30
CA LEU A 167 0.95 4.21 6.41
C LEU A 167 0.38 4.87 7.65
N SER A 168 0.28 4.13 8.75
CA SER A 168 0.05 4.69 10.08
C SER A 168 1.41 5.08 10.66
N ILE A 169 1.58 6.36 10.98
CA ILE A 169 2.86 6.93 11.44
C ILE A 169 2.73 7.36 12.90
N ALA A 170 3.72 7.03 13.71
CA ALA A 170 3.80 7.50 15.07
C ALA A 170 3.81 9.04 15.11
N GLY A 171 2.82 9.62 15.75
CA GLY A 171 2.78 11.03 16.13
C GLY A 171 3.48 11.27 17.45
N GLN A 172 3.39 12.51 17.95
CA GLN A 172 3.78 12.76 19.33
C GLN A 172 2.94 11.92 20.27
N PRO A 173 3.55 11.34 21.33
CA PRO A 173 2.74 10.71 22.36
C PRO A 173 1.70 11.72 22.84
N PRO A 174 0.47 11.28 23.13
CA PRO A 174 -0.54 12.19 23.64
C PRO A 174 0.06 12.91 24.83
N SER A 175 0.18 14.22 24.72
CA SER A 175 0.41 15.03 25.90
C SER A 175 -0.73 14.70 26.85
N ALA A 176 -0.42 14.34 28.08
CA ALA A 176 -1.36 13.84 29.12
C ALA A 176 -2.59 14.75 29.35
N SER A 177 -2.63 15.89 28.70
CA SER A 177 -3.68 16.92 28.83
C SER A 177 -4.87 16.77 27.88
N GLY A 178 -4.87 15.83 26.91
CA GLY A 178 -5.94 15.81 25.88
C GLY A 178 -6.68 14.50 25.62
N ILE A 179 -6.07 13.32 25.80
CA ILE A 179 -6.65 12.04 25.37
C ILE A 179 -6.75 11.00 26.47
N ALA A 180 -5.81 10.92 27.41
CA ALA A 180 -5.95 10.06 28.58
C ALA A 180 -7.08 10.59 29.46
N GLN A 181 -8.31 10.19 29.17
CA GLN A 181 -9.46 10.52 30.00
C GLN A 181 -9.41 9.79 31.35
N PHE A 182 -8.58 8.76 31.47
CA PHE A 182 -8.48 7.91 32.64
C PHE A 182 -7.03 7.49 32.87
N SER A 183 -6.64 7.28 34.14
CA SER A 183 -5.37 6.65 34.49
C SER A 183 -5.53 5.14 34.63
N PHE A 184 -4.77 4.38 33.85
CA PHE A 184 -4.70 2.91 33.96
C PHE A 184 -3.42 2.44 34.65
N THR A 185 -2.70 3.32 35.36
CA THR A 185 -1.50 2.96 36.12
C THR A 185 -1.80 1.80 37.09
N GLY A 186 -0.98 0.75 37.03
CA GLY A 186 -1.15 -0.47 37.82
C GLY A 186 -2.28 -1.40 37.38
N VAL A 187 -2.88 -1.15 36.21
CA VAL A 187 -3.88 -2.03 35.62
C VAL A 187 -3.27 -2.82 34.48
N THR A 188 -3.40 -4.14 34.52
CA THR A 188 -3.11 -5.03 33.39
C THR A 188 -4.42 -5.41 32.72
N VAL A 189 -4.55 -5.06 31.43
CA VAL A 189 -5.71 -5.37 30.59
C VAL A 189 -5.37 -6.52 29.66
N LEU A 190 -6.12 -7.61 29.74
CA LEU A 190 -6.08 -8.67 28.74
C LEU A 190 -7.02 -8.31 27.60
N ILE A 191 -6.54 -8.37 26.37
CA ILE A 191 -7.35 -8.23 25.16
C ILE A 191 -7.27 -9.53 24.37
N ASP A 192 -8.42 -10.13 24.09
CA ASP A 192 -8.54 -11.33 23.27
C ASP A 192 -9.26 -11.02 21.95
N PRO A 193 -8.54 -10.70 20.86
CA PRO A 193 -9.13 -10.57 19.55
C PRO A 193 -9.37 -11.97 18.95
N VAL A 194 -10.63 -12.39 18.87
CA VAL A 194 -11.00 -13.71 18.34
C VAL A 194 -10.76 -13.78 16.85
N PRO A 195 -9.88 -14.67 16.32
CA PRO A 195 -9.62 -14.76 14.90
C PRO A 195 -10.85 -15.29 14.15
N ARG A 196 -11.25 -14.61 13.07
CA ARG A 196 -12.41 -14.98 12.24
C ARG A 196 -12.07 -15.17 10.76
N GLY A 197 -10.78 -15.03 10.39
CA GLY A 197 -10.33 -15.18 9.01
C GLY A 197 -10.80 -14.08 8.06
N THR A 198 -11.18 -12.93 8.60
CA THR A 198 -11.55 -11.75 7.79
C THR A 198 -10.33 -10.96 7.36
N THR A 199 -10.42 -10.29 6.22
CA THR A 199 -9.41 -9.35 5.78
C THR A 199 -10.09 -8.02 5.47
N PRO A 200 -9.80 -6.94 6.24
CA PRO A 200 -8.92 -6.88 7.42
C PRO A 200 -9.48 -7.67 8.62
N ASP A 201 -8.57 -8.07 9.54
CA ASP A 201 -8.97 -8.71 10.81
C ASP A 201 -9.48 -7.65 11.78
N ILE A 202 -10.77 -7.39 11.73
CA ILE A 202 -11.41 -6.32 12.50
C ILE A 202 -11.23 -6.46 14.01
N THR A 203 -11.22 -7.69 14.54
CA THR A 203 -11.05 -7.91 15.97
C THR A 203 -9.66 -7.50 16.44
N TYR A 204 -8.64 -7.79 15.63
CA TYR A 204 -7.26 -7.38 15.88
C TYR A 204 -7.08 -5.86 15.67
N GLU A 205 -7.74 -5.28 14.69
CA GLU A 205 -7.71 -3.85 14.41
C GLU A 205 -8.23 -3.02 15.59
N VAL A 206 -9.37 -3.42 16.19
CA VAL A 206 -9.91 -2.79 17.41
C VAL A 206 -8.97 -3.02 18.59
N ALA A 207 -8.46 -4.26 18.76
CA ALA A 207 -7.55 -4.61 19.85
C ALA A 207 -6.29 -3.75 19.87
N ARG A 208 -5.70 -3.52 18.71
CA ARG A 208 -4.49 -2.72 18.56
C ARG A 208 -4.71 -1.26 18.97
N ARG A 209 -5.82 -0.65 18.53
CA ARG A 209 -6.18 0.73 18.90
C ARG A 209 -6.48 0.85 20.39
N LEU A 210 -7.23 -0.09 20.92
CA LEU A 210 -7.54 -0.15 22.36
C LEU A 210 -6.27 -0.30 23.20
N ARG A 211 -5.33 -1.15 22.76
CA ARG A 211 -4.03 -1.30 23.38
C ARG A 211 -3.29 0.03 23.46
N ALA A 212 -3.19 0.76 22.35
CA ALA A 212 -2.49 2.04 22.29
C ALA A 212 -3.10 3.07 23.28
N LEU A 213 -4.43 3.13 23.40
CA LEU A 213 -5.12 4.02 24.34
C LEU A 213 -4.82 3.66 25.80
N ILE A 214 -4.82 2.38 26.15
CA ILE A 214 -4.56 1.90 27.50
C ILE A 214 -3.09 2.14 27.89
N GLU A 215 -2.14 1.79 27.00
CA GLU A 215 -0.71 1.99 27.22
C GLU A 215 -0.37 3.49 27.36
N ALA A 216 -0.96 4.35 26.52
CA ALA A 216 -0.83 5.81 26.63
C ALA A 216 -1.40 6.36 27.96
N SER A 217 -2.27 5.62 28.62
CA SER A 217 -2.88 5.95 29.92
C SER A 217 -2.15 5.31 31.10
N GLY A 218 -0.95 4.75 30.88
CA GLY A 218 -0.11 4.12 31.90
C GLY A 218 -0.50 2.70 32.27
N GLY A 219 -1.37 2.06 31.50
CA GLY A 219 -1.76 0.66 31.69
C GLY A 219 -0.79 -0.32 31.00
N THR A 220 -0.85 -1.57 31.42
CA THR A 220 -0.16 -2.68 30.75
C THR A 220 -1.17 -3.50 29.95
N VAL A 221 -0.83 -3.89 28.73
CA VAL A 221 -1.71 -4.70 27.89
C VAL A 221 -1.08 -6.02 27.52
N VAL A 222 -1.84 -7.10 27.66
CA VAL A 222 -1.50 -8.43 27.16
C VAL A 222 -2.51 -8.80 26.10
N VAL A 223 -2.03 -9.13 24.90
CA VAL A 223 -2.89 -9.60 23.80
C VAL A 223 -2.69 -11.09 23.62
N THR A 224 -3.76 -11.86 23.51
CA THR A 224 -3.73 -13.34 23.50
C THR A 224 -3.12 -13.93 22.22
N ARG A 225 -2.99 -13.14 21.15
CA ARG A 225 -2.36 -13.55 19.88
C ARG A 225 -1.60 -12.42 19.21
N SER A 226 -0.66 -12.75 18.33
CA SER A 226 0.07 -11.78 17.50
C SER A 226 -0.74 -11.37 16.26
N ALA A 227 -0.34 -10.27 15.63
CA ALA A 227 -0.93 -9.76 14.39
C ALA A 227 -0.89 -10.77 13.24
N SER A 228 0.20 -11.53 13.14
CA SER A 228 0.42 -12.52 12.09
C SER A 228 -0.36 -13.83 12.28
N ALA A 229 -0.94 -14.06 13.47
CA ALA A 229 -1.73 -15.25 13.76
C ALA A 229 -3.17 -15.09 13.29
N THR A 230 -3.42 -15.32 11.99
CA THR A 230 -4.76 -15.32 11.40
C THR A 230 -5.64 -16.47 11.92
N SER A 231 -5.02 -17.52 12.46
CA SER A 231 -5.68 -18.56 13.23
C SER A 231 -4.89 -18.82 14.51
N SER A 232 -5.55 -18.75 15.66
CA SER A 232 -4.98 -19.13 16.96
C SER A 232 -5.96 -20.07 17.64
N ALA A 233 -5.45 -21.23 18.05
CA ALA A 233 -6.27 -22.22 18.74
C ALA A 233 -6.83 -21.62 20.05
N LEU A 234 -8.07 -21.94 20.38
CA LEU A 234 -8.69 -21.48 21.63
C LEU A 234 -7.84 -21.87 22.86
N ALA A 235 -7.25 -23.06 22.85
CA ALA A 235 -6.39 -23.53 23.93
C ALA A 235 -5.18 -22.61 24.20
N ASP A 236 -4.53 -22.14 23.13
CA ASP A 236 -3.37 -21.24 23.23
C ASP A 236 -3.78 -19.88 23.80
N ARG A 237 -4.91 -19.34 23.34
CA ARG A 237 -5.46 -18.08 23.86
C ARG A 237 -5.88 -18.19 25.33
N VAL A 238 -6.50 -19.32 25.72
CA VAL A 238 -6.83 -19.60 27.12
C VAL A 238 -5.57 -19.72 28.00
N ASN A 239 -4.51 -20.37 27.51
CA ASN A 239 -3.24 -20.46 28.21
C ASN A 239 -2.59 -19.08 28.37
N ALA A 240 -2.58 -18.27 27.32
CA ALA A 240 -2.11 -16.88 27.37
C ALA A 240 -2.93 -16.05 28.39
N ALA A 241 -4.26 -16.21 28.40
CA ALA A 241 -5.14 -15.52 29.35
C ALA A 241 -4.87 -15.90 30.81
N ARG A 242 -4.60 -17.19 31.10
CA ARG A 242 -4.22 -17.65 32.43
C ARG A 242 -2.87 -17.10 32.89
N ALA A 243 -1.91 -17.03 31.98
CA ALA A 243 -0.57 -16.53 32.28
C ALA A 243 -0.52 -15.01 32.50
N ALA A 244 -1.49 -14.27 31.98
CA ALA A 244 -1.47 -12.80 31.93
C ALA A 244 -1.65 -12.10 33.28
N THR A 245 -2.14 -12.77 34.35
CA THR A 245 -2.46 -12.15 35.63
C THR A 245 -3.23 -10.83 35.50
N ALA A 246 -4.16 -10.78 34.56
CA ALA A 246 -4.82 -9.54 34.17
C ALA A 246 -5.82 -9.05 35.22
N SER A 247 -5.87 -7.74 35.44
CA SER A 247 -6.82 -7.05 36.33
C SER A 247 -8.21 -6.97 35.70
N VAL A 248 -8.29 -6.91 34.38
CA VAL A 248 -9.54 -6.83 33.61
C VAL A 248 -9.35 -7.48 32.25
N SER A 249 -10.40 -8.00 31.63
CA SER A 249 -10.33 -8.66 30.34
C SER A 249 -11.38 -8.14 29.36
N VAL A 250 -11.00 -8.05 28.09
CA VAL A 250 -11.87 -7.66 26.96
C VAL A 250 -11.73 -8.70 25.87
N VAL A 251 -12.82 -9.34 25.50
CA VAL A 251 -12.91 -10.22 24.34
C VAL A 251 -13.55 -9.44 23.19
N LEU A 252 -12.87 -9.39 22.07
CA LEU A 252 -13.36 -8.76 20.84
C LEU A 252 -13.69 -9.86 19.84
N ASP A 253 -14.93 -9.94 19.39
CA ASP A 253 -15.38 -11.01 18.52
C ASP A 253 -16.30 -10.49 17.40
N ALA A 254 -16.44 -11.28 16.33
CA ALA A 254 -17.43 -11.11 15.28
C ALA A 254 -18.18 -12.43 15.10
N ALA A 255 -19.51 -12.41 15.15
CA ALA A 255 -20.29 -13.63 15.03
C ALA A 255 -20.17 -14.24 13.61
N SER A 256 -20.00 -15.56 13.52
CA SER A 256 -20.06 -16.26 12.22
C SER A 256 -21.47 -16.23 11.63
N SER A 257 -22.49 -16.17 12.51
CA SER A 257 -23.92 -16.11 12.17
C SER A 257 -24.68 -15.49 13.33
N GLY A 258 -25.90 -15.04 13.10
CA GLY A 258 -26.74 -14.44 14.15
C GLY A 258 -27.10 -12.99 13.87
N PRO A 259 -27.71 -12.31 14.83
CA PRO A 259 -28.19 -10.95 14.65
C PRO A 259 -27.05 -9.97 14.40
N ALA A 260 -27.29 -9.01 13.48
CA ALA A 260 -26.38 -7.92 13.16
C ALA A 260 -26.21 -6.93 14.32
N GLY A 261 -25.10 -6.17 14.26
CA GLY A 261 -24.83 -5.04 15.12
C GLY A 261 -24.03 -5.36 16.39
N LEU A 262 -23.66 -4.28 17.07
CA LEU A 262 -22.81 -4.31 18.26
C LEU A 262 -23.57 -4.82 19.50
N THR A 263 -22.94 -5.75 20.25
CA THR A 263 -23.45 -6.15 21.55
C THR A 263 -22.32 -6.26 22.56
N VAL A 264 -22.60 -5.93 23.82
CA VAL A 264 -21.66 -6.07 24.94
C VAL A 264 -22.27 -7.03 25.95
N SER A 265 -21.56 -8.09 26.29
CA SER A 265 -22.02 -9.11 27.24
C SER A 265 -20.98 -9.38 28.32
N VAL A 266 -21.42 -10.02 29.41
CA VAL A 266 -20.60 -10.41 30.56
C VAL A 266 -20.61 -11.93 30.75
N ASP A 267 -19.60 -12.46 31.47
CA ASP A 267 -19.55 -13.89 31.79
C ASP A 267 -20.22 -14.13 33.16
N PRO A 268 -21.21 -15.05 33.24
CA PRO A 268 -21.95 -15.33 34.49
C PRO A 268 -21.14 -16.15 35.53
N SER A 269 -19.99 -16.68 35.16
CA SER A 269 -19.16 -17.51 36.05
C SER A 269 -18.28 -16.71 37.01
N LYS A 270 -18.34 -15.36 36.95
CA LYS A 270 -17.54 -14.46 37.79
C LYS A 270 -17.96 -14.47 39.25
N THR A 271 -17.02 -14.16 40.14
CA THR A 271 -17.35 -13.82 41.54
C THR A 271 -18.30 -12.63 41.58
N ALA A 272 -19.07 -12.48 42.67
CA ALA A 272 -20.04 -11.39 42.81
C ALA A 272 -19.43 -10.00 42.58
N ALA A 273 -18.23 -9.74 43.12
CA ALA A 273 -17.52 -8.47 42.93
C ALA A 273 -17.08 -8.24 41.48
N ALA A 274 -16.51 -9.27 40.84
CA ALA A 274 -16.11 -9.20 39.47
C ALA A 274 -17.32 -9.09 38.51
N ALA A 275 -18.43 -9.74 38.80
CA ALA A 275 -19.67 -9.64 38.03
C ALA A 275 -20.26 -8.23 38.10
N THR A 276 -20.31 -7.61 39.30
CA THR A 276 -20.75 -6.21 39.43
C THR A 276 -19.88 -5.25 38.62
N ALA A 277 -18.56 -5.39 38.72
CA ALA A 277 -17.65 -4.57 37.95
C ALA A 277 -17.76 -4.84 36.42
N SER A 278 -17.96 -6.10 36.02
CA SER A 278 -18.19 -6.44 34.59
C SER A 278 -19.44 -5.76 34.05
N SER A 279 -20.54 -5.79 34.80
CA SER A 279 -21.79 -5.13 34.41
C SER A 279 -21.64 -3.62 34.33
N ALA A 280 -20.90 -3.01 35.27
CA ALA A 280 -20.59 -1.57 35.20
C ALA A 280 -19.77 -1.21 33.94
N ILE A 281 -18.75 -2.01 33.60
CA ILE A 281 -17.95 -1.82 32.38
C ILE A 281 -18.81 -2.02 31.13
N ALA A 282 -19.66 -3.05 31.10
CA ALA A 282 -20.53 -3.33 29.96
C ALA A 282 -21.51 -2.18 29.70
N SER A 283 -22.23 -1.72 30.74
CA SER A 283 -23.16 -0.59 30.66
C SER A 283 -22.44 0.67 30.15
N ALA A 284 -21.32 1.04 30.79
CA ALA A 284 -20.55 2.21 30.40
C ALA A 284 -19.99 2.10 28.95
N THR A 285 -19.70 0.87 28.49
CA THR A 285 -19.25 0.64 27.10
C THR A 285 -20.43 0.82 26.11
N VAL A 286 -21.61 0.29 26.40
CA VAL A 286 -22.82 0.48 25.59
C VAL A 286 -23.17 1.96 25.49
N ASP A 287 -23.15 2.68 26.62
CA ASP A 287 -23.39 4.13 26.65
C ASP A 287 -22.38 4.90 25.80
N ALA A 288 -21.08 4.55 25.92
CA ALA A 288 -20.02 5.20 25.12
C ALA A 288 -20.16 4.93 23.63
N LEU A 289 -20.55 3.73 23.21
CA LEU A 289 -20.85 3.39 21.82
C LEU A 289 -22.06 4.17 21.31
N THR A 290 -23.10 4.27 22.12
CA THR A 290 -24.31 5.03 21.75
C THR A 290 -24.03 6.53 21.60
N VAL A 291 -23.24 7.12 22.50
CA VAL A 291 -22.79 8.53 22.40
C VAL A 291 -21.94 8.75 21.15
N ALA A 292 -21.19 7.75 20.72
CA ALA A 292 -20.41 7.79 19.48
C ALA A 292 -21.25 7.57 18.19
N GLY A 293 -22.59 7.47 18.32
CA GLY A 293 -23.49 7.26 17.19
C GLY A 293 -23.60 5.81 16.71
N LEU A 294 -23.08 4.85 17.47
CA LEU A 294 -23.13 3.43 17.15
C LEU A 294 -24.28 2.76 17.94
N ALA A 295 -25.17 2.07 17.22
CA ALA A 295 -26.24 1.30 17.85
C ALA A 295 -25.67 0.05 18.53
N ALA A 296 -25.46 0.12 19.84
CA ALA A 296 -25.00 -1.00 20.64
C ALA A 296 -26.10 -1.46 21.60
N ARG A 297 -26.09 -2.75 21.92
CA ARG A 297 -27.09 -3.39 22.80
C ARG A 297 -26.41 -4.13 23.94
N ASP A 298 -27.07 -4.21 25.06
CA ASP A 298 -26.73 -5.16 26.11
C ASP A 298 -26.98 -6.59 25.60
N GLY A 299 -25.92 -7.39 25.56
CA GLY A 299 -25.92 -8.78 25.14
C GLY A 299 -26.23 -9.76 26.29
N GLY A 300 -26.47 -9.25 27.50
CA GLY A 300 -26.75 -10.03 28.68
C GLY A 300 -25.55 -10.86 29.13
N SER A 301 -25.85 -12.05 29.69
CA SER A 301 -24.83 -12.96 30.21
C SER A 301 -24.59 -14.14 29.29
N ASN A 302 -23.35 -14.27 28.84
CA ASN A 302 -22.90 -15.36 27.98
C ASN A 302 -21.58 -15.94 28.51
N ARG A 303 -21.48 -17.28 28.59
CA ARG A 303 -20.22 -17.92 28.97
C ARG A 303 -19.17 -17.69 27.88
N ASP A 304 -17.99 -17.28 28.31
CA ASP A 304 -16.84 -17.07 27.46
C ASP A 304 -15.60 -17.76 28.02
N PRO A 305 -14.91 -18.62 27.25
CA PRO A 305 -13.77 -19.39 27.73
C PRO A 305 -12.60 -18.52 28.23
N ILE A 306 -12.41 -17.36 27.65
CA ILE A 306 -11.34 -16.43 28.06
C ILE A 306 -11.76 -15.66 29.31
N LEU A 307 -12.97 -15.11 29.32
CA LEU A 307 -13.46 -14.39 30.48
C LEU A 307 -13.52 -15.31 31.71
N SER A 308 -13.93 -16.57 31.56
CA SER A 308 -14.08 -17.51 32.68
C SER A 308 -12.77 -17.86 33.38
N VAL A 309 -11.61 -17.76 32.72
CA VAL A 309 -10.31 -18.12 33.31
C VAL A 309 -9.56 -16.91 33.89
N VAL A 310 -10.01 -15.69 33.65
CA VAL A 310 -9.46 -14.46 34.25
C VAL A 310 -10.25 -14.15 35.52
N ALA A 311 -9.60 -13.99 36.67
CA ALA A 311 -10.31 -13.76 37.95
C ALA A 311 -11.00 -12.38 37.99
N GLY A 312 -10.42 -11.35 37.38
CA GLY A 312 -10.95 -9.99 37.36
C GLY A 312 -12.23 -9.84 36.52
N PRO A 313 -12.82 -8.63 36.51
CA PRO A 313 -13.96 -8.31 35.66
C PRO A 313 -13.61 -8.44 34.20
N GLY A 314 -14.63 -8.61 33.35
CA GLY A 314 -14.40 -8.68 31.90
C GLY A 314 -15.69 -8.56 31.10
N ILE A 315 -15.53 -8.11 29.87
CA ILE A 315 -16.61 -7.97 28.91
C ILE A 315 -16.25 -8.65 27.59
N ARG A 316 -17.27 -9.09 26.86
CA ARG A 316 -17.16 -9.47 25.47
C ARG A 316 -17.89 -8.46 24.62
N VAL A 317 -17.21 -7.89 23.66
CA VAL A 317 -17.76 -6.97 22.67
C VAL A 317 -17.89 -7.72 21.35
N LEU A 318 -19.11 -7.98 20.93
CA LEU A 318 -19.40 -8.51 19.60
C LEU A 318 -19.52 -7.35 18.63
N LEU A 319 -18.66 -7.35 17.63
CA LEU A 319 -18.51 -6.26 16.67
C LEU A 319 -19.59 -6.28 15.56
N GLY A 320 -20.27 -7.40 15.40
CA GLY A 320 -21.30 -7.62 14.40
C GLY A 320 -21.31 -9.06 13.91
N SER A 321 -21.99 -9.31 12.80
CA SER A 321 -22.15 -10.61 12.18
C SER A 321 -21.47 -10.67 10.81
N LEU A 322 -20.68 -11.71 10.57
CA LEU A 322 -20.08 -12.00 9.26
C LEU A 322 -21.13 -12.45 8.20
N ALA A 323 -22.34 -12.79 8.66
CA ALA A 323 -23.46 -13.09 7.79
C ALA A 323 -24.26 -11.85 7.37
N ASP A 324 -23.97 -10.68 7.96
CA ASP A 324 -24.64 -9.42 7.64
C ASP A 324 -23.75 -8.53 6.76
N ALA A 325 -24.25 -8.16 5.58
CA ALA A 325 -23.47 -7.40 4.60
C ALA A 325 -23.15 -5.97 5.08
N ALA A 326 -24.01 -5.36 5.91
CA ALA A 326 -23.79 -4.02 6.43
C ALA A 326 -22.70 -4.02 7.53
N ASP A 327 -22.65 -5.05 8.36
CA ASP A 327 -21.59 -5.23 9.35
C ASP A 327 -20.25 -5.51 8.66
N VAL A 328 -20.22 -6.40 7.65
CA VAL A 328 -19.01 -6.71 6.88
C VAL A 328 -18.46 -5.47 6.17
N ALA A 329 -19.32 -4.61 5.62
CA ALA A 329 -18.89 -3.36 5.00
C ALA A 329 -18.21 -2.42 6.01
N ARG A 330 -18.68 -2.38 7.26
CA ARG A 330 -18.09 -1.56 8.34
C ARG A 330 -16.75 -2.10 8.82
N PHE A 331 -16.51 -3.42 8.71
CA PHE A 331 -15.25 -4.05 9.17
C PHE A 331 -14.03 -3.56 8.39
N GLY A 332 -14.23 -3.04 7.17
CA GLY A 332 -13.18 -2.40 6.38
C GLY A 332 -12.92 -0.92 6.71
N ASP A 333 -13.75 -0.32 7.56
CA ASP A 333 -13.64 1.09 7.92
C ASP A 333 -12.74 1.31 9.15
N PRO A 334 -11.56 1.93 8.99
CA PRO A 334 -10.64 2.19 10.10
C PRO A 334 -11.20 3.19 11.13
N ASP A 335 -12.04 4.14 10.72
CA ASP A 335 -12.63 5.14 11.63
C ASP A 335 -13.67 4.48 12.51
N TRP A 336 -14.38 3.49 12.00
CA TRP A 336 -15.30 2.68 12.78
C TRP A 336 -14.57 1.86 13.85
N ALA A 337 -13.43 1.23 13.50
CA ALA A 337 -12.60 0.49 14.45
C ALA A 337 -12.03 1.39 15.56
N ASP A 338 -11.60 2.61 15.21
CA ASP A 338 -11.12 3.60 16.18
C ASP A 338 -12.22 4.05 17.14
N THR A 339 -13.41 4.32 16.61
CA THR A 339 -14.60 4.71 17.39
C THR A 339 -14.95 3.65 18.42
N ILE A 340 -14.94 2.37 18.05
CA ILE A 340 -15.18 1.27 19.00
C ILE A 340 -14.08 1.20 20.04
N ALA A 341 -12.81 1.26 19.65
CA ALA A 341 -11.70 1.19 20.59
C ALA A 341 -11.78 2.30 21.66
N ARG A 342 -12.10 3.54 21.24
CA ARG A 342 -12.32 4.67 22.17
C ARG A 342 -13.52 4.47 23.09
N ALA A 343 -14.61 3.91 22.57
CA ALA A 343 -15.80 3.64 23.38
C ALA A 343 -15.52 2.55 24.43
N VAL A 344 -14.84 1.46 24.07
CA VAL A 344 -14.42 0.42 25.00
C VAL A 344 -13.45 0.97 26.05
N TYR A 345 -12.47 1.79 25.64
CA TYR A 345 -11.55 2.48 26.55
C TYR A 345 -12.31 3.34 27.59
N ARG A 346 -13.30 4.12 27.14
CA ARG A 346 -14.15 4.92 28.05
C ARG A 346 -14.97 4.04 28.97
N GLY A 347 -15.55 2.96 28.45
CA GLY A 347 -16.30 1.99 29.22
C GLY A 347 -15.46 1.36 30.33
N LEU A 348 -14.22 0.96 30.02
CA LEU A 348 -13.25 0.46 31.00
C LEU A 348 -12.92 1.51 32.06
N GLY A 349 -12.62 2.75 31.67
CA GLY A 349 -12.28 3.83 32.58
C GLY A 349 -13.40 4.15 33.55
N ILE A 350 -14.63 4.31 33.07
CA ILE A 350 -15.81 4.60 33.85
C ILE A 350 -16.18 3.39 34.72
N GLY A 351 -16.28 2.20 34.14
CA GLY A 351 -16.72 1.01 34.83
C GLY A 351 -15.76 0.50 35.91
N LEU A 352 -14.46 0.82 35.78
CA LEU A 352 -13.46 0.57 36.81
C LEU A 352 -13.32 1.71 37.83
N GLY A 353 -14.14 2.76 37.74
CA GLY A 353 -14.07 3.93 38.60
C GLY A 353 -12.74 4.67 38.55
N ARG A 354 -12.11 4.72 37.35
CA ARG A 354 -10.81 5.39 37.20
C ARG A 354 -10.97 6.90 37.18
N SER A 355 -10.11 7.59 37.90
CA SER A 355 -10.04 9.05 37.87
C SER A 355 -9.45 9.54 36.57
N ARG A 356 -9.87 10.71 36.14
CA ARG A 356 -9.13 11.49 35.14
C ARG A 356 -7.77 11.88 35.71
N PRO A 357 -6.70 11.83 34.92
CA PRO A 357 -5.39 12.27 35.35
C PRO A 357 -5.37 13.72 35.73
#